data_2b3a305d37bbd57090e36efeee8bc055
#
_entry.id   2b3a305d37bbd57090e36efeee8bc055
#
_cell.length_a   1.000
_cell.length_b   1.000
_cell.length_c   1.000
_cell.angle_alpha   90.00
_cell.angle_beta   90.00
_cell.angle_gamma   90.00
#
_symmetry.space_group_name_H-M   'P 1'
#
loop_
_entity.id
_entity.type
_entity.pdbx_description
1 polymer ?
#
loop_
_entity_poly.entity_id
_entity_poly.type
_entity_poly.pdbx_seq_one_letter_code
_entity_poly.pdbx_strand_id
1 'polypeptide(L)'
;KKSRDGSLPRFNHVELNGLRLQTPKHAYSAIAEELMGERLSPQAANDVLDRRFKEGRGSDGRVTVLVIDEMDLLVTRTQQLLYNLFDWPTHRAARLVILGIANTLDLPERLLPKILSRLGSNRVSFQPYSADQLMQIVKGRLQNTGGPGLTNSPFEDTAVQLASRKVAAVSGDARRVLELCRRGAELAEARVRKQEKELEREKEGKENMLSGQGAMPSTFFGTAATSAARPEKKRPNGVDIKDIQAAQREMFQTPHMHLLEAASRHERIFLAALVMELRRT
;
A
#
# COMPACT_ATOMS: atom_id res chain seq x y z
N LYS A 1 -9.31 -20.43 -0.24
CA LYS A 1 -10.37 -20.88 -1.18
C LYS A 1 -10.04 -22.26 -1.76
N LYS A 2 -8.88 -22.47 -2.42
CA LYS A 2 -8.52 -23.76 -3.05
C LYS A 2 -8.51 -24.98 -2.10
N SER A 3 -8.19 -24.78 -0.81
CA SER A 3 -8.26 -25.87 0.17
C SER A 3 -9.70 -26.26 0.54
N ARG A 4 -10.65 -25.31 0.44
CA ARG A 4 -12.09 -25.57 0.63
C ARG A 4 -12.70 -26.29 -0.57
N ASP A 5 -12.18 -26.01 -1.77
CA ASP A 5 -12.64 -26.64 -3.03
C ASP A 5 -12.07 -28.06 -3.24
N GLY A 6 -11.33 -28.61 -2.27
CA GLY A 6 -10.75 -29.96 -2.34
C GLY A 6 -9.56 -30.12 -3.29
N SER A 7 -9.09 -29.04 -3.92
CA SER A 7 -7.92 -29.07 -4.83
C SER A 7 -6.57 -29.14 -4.10
N LEU A 8 -6.56 -28.89 -2.80
CA LEU A 8 -5.39 -29.00 -1.93
C LEU A 8 -5.74 -29.74 -0.65
N PRO A 9 -4.81 -30.51 -0.06
CA PRO A 9 -5.02 -31.15 1.23
C PRO A 9 -5.30 -30.09 2.30
N ARG A 10 -6.10 -30.46 3.31
CA ARG A 10 -6.39 -29.56 4.44
C ARG A 10 -5.11 -29.32 5.23
N PHE A 11 -4.85 -28.05 5.56
CA PHE A 11 -3.71 -27.60 6.35
C PHE A 11 -4.16 -26.61 7.42
N ASN A 12 -3.39 -26.50 8.49
CA ASN A 12 -3.58 -25.49 9.53
C ASN A 12 -2.85 -24.22 9.09
N HIS A 13 -3.51 -23.08 9.14
CA HIS A 13 -2.93 -21.78 8.81
C HIS A 13 -2.81 -20.97 10.09
N VAL A 14 -1.62 -20.43 10.34
CA VAL A 14 -1.31 -19.56 11.47
C VAL A 14 -0.68 -18.28 10.92
N GLU A 15 -1.19 -17.14 11.29
CA GLU A 15 -0.67 -15.85 10.87
C GLU A 15 -0.15 -15.06 12.08
N LEU A 16 1.12 -14.72 12.06
CA LEU A 16 1.78 -13.95 13.09
C LEU A 16 2.25 -12.62 12.51
N ASN A 17 1.90 -11.51 13.15
CA ASN A 17 2.39 -10.19 12.76
C ASN A 17 3.27 -9.62 13.88
N GLY A 18 4.55 -9.33 13.57
CA GLY A 18 5.53 -8.82 14.50
C GLY A 18 5.14 -7.50 15.17
N LEU A 19 4.38 -6.64 14.45
CA LEU A 19 3.90 -5.36 15.00
C LEU A 19 2.84 -5.51 16.10
N ARG A 20 2.09 -6.61 16.12
CA ARG A 20 1.00 -6.82 17.08
C ARG A 20 1.48 -7.40 18.40
N LEU A 21 2.72 -7.82 18.47
CA LEU A 21 3.28 -8.47 19.65
C LEU A 21 3.86 -7.45 20.63
N GLN A 22 3.52 -7.56 21.90
CA GLN A 22 4.11 -6.71 22.95
C GLN A 22 5.60 -6.98 23.13
N THR A 23 5.99 -8.25 23.09
CA THR A 23 7.38 -8.68 23.08
C THR A 23 7.54 -9.87 22.12
N PRO A 24 8.73 -10.07 21.52
CA PRO A 24 8.96 -11.20 20.63
C PRO A 24 8.61 -12.58 21.23
N LYS A 25 8.78 -12.76 22.54
CA LYS A 25 8.44 -14.02 23.23
C LYS A 25 6.95 -14.36 23.19
N HIS A 26 6.06 -13.36 23.10
CA HIS A 26 4.62 -13.59 22.97
C HIS A 26 4.23 -14.23 21.65
N ALA A 27 5.16 -14.34 20.69
CA ALA A 27 4.94 -15.11 19.47
C ALA A 27 4.59 -16.57 19.78
N TYR A 28 5.23 -17.19 20.76
CA TYR A 28 4.91 -18.56 21.15
C TYR A 28 3.47 -18.69 21.65
N SER A 29 3.04 -17.76 22.52
CA SER A 29 1.65 -17.77 23.03
C SER A 29 0.63 -17.56 21.90
N ALA A 30 0.91 -16.66 20.97
CA ALA A 30 0.02 -16.40 19.82
C ALA A 30 -0.09 -17.63 18.89
N ILE A 31 1.04 -18.29 18.59
CA ILE A 31 1.05 -19.52 17.77
C ILE A 31 0.29 -20.64 18.49
N ALA A 32 0.49 -20.80 19.80
CA ALA A 32 -0.20 -21.82 20.58
C ALA A 32 -1.71 -21.56 20.65
N GLU A 33 -2.13 -20.30 20.87
CA GLU A 33 -3.53 -19.92 20.90
C GLU A 33 -4.22 -20.20 19.55
N GLU A 34 -3.58 -19.90 18.43
CA GLU A 34 -4.18 -20.13 17.11
C GLU A 34 -4.21 -21.61 16.71
N LEU A 35 -3.24 -22.40 17.15
CA LEU A 35 -3.17 -23.86 16.83
C LEU A 35 -4.03 -24.72 17.75
N MET A 36 -4.15 -24.36 19.02
CA MET A 36 -4.73 -25.22 20.05
C MET A 36 -5.94 -24.57 20.75
N GLY A 37 -6.15 -23.25 20.56
CA GLY A 37 -7.20 -22.51 21.22
C GLY A 37 -6.92 -22.18 22.69
N GLU A 38 -5.73 -22.46 23.20
CA GLU A 38 -5.35 -22.28 24.59
C GLU A 38 -4.40 -21.10 24.77
N ARG A 39 -4.70 -20.25 25.76
CA ARG A 39 -3.83 -19.15 26.15
C ARG A 39 -2.80 -19.62 27.17
N LEU A 40 -1.58 -19.80 26.70
CA LEU A 40 -0.46 -20.25 27.50
C LEU A 40 0.53 -19.10 27.74
N SER A 41 1.27 -19.17 28.84
CA SER A 41 2.42 -18.27 29.04
C SER A 41 3.48 -18.51 27.94
N PRO A 42 4.31 -17.51 27.61
CA PRO A 42 5.30 -17.68 26.55
C PRO A 42 6.22 -18.88 26.73
N GLN A 43 6.54 -19.20 27.97
CA GLN A 43 7.42 -20.31 28.32
C GLN A 43 6.72 -21.66 28.14
N ALA A 44 5.51 -21.82 28.71
CA ALA A 44 4.71 -23.02 28.56
C ALA A 44 4.34 -23.26 27.06
N ALA A 45 4.02 -22.20 26.32
CA ALA A 45 3.73 -22.27 24.91
C ALA A 45 4.96 -22.76 24.11
N ASN A 46 6.14 -22.25 24.39
CA ASN A 46 7.37 -22.73 23.75
C ASN A 46 7.58 -24.23 23.99
N ASP A 47 7.41 -24.72 25.24
CA ASP A 47 7.61 -26.12 25.58
C ASP A 47 6.59 -27.05 24.91
N VAL A 48 5.36 -26.59 24.78
CA VAL A 48 4.28 -27.35 24.09
C VAL A 48 4.54 -27.39 22.58
N LEU A 49 4.91 -26.25 21.98
CA LEU A 49 5.24 -26.14 20.55
C LEU A 49 6.48 -26.96 20.20
N ASP A 50 7.49 -26.96 21.06
CA ASP A 50 8.71 -27.77 20.90
C ASP A 50 8.35 -29.26 20.85
N ARG A 51 7.56 -29.75 21.81
CA ARG A 51 7.08 -31.14 21.83
C ARG A 51 6.23 -31.48 20.60
N ARG A 52 5.36 -30.54 20.18
CA ARG A 52 4.53 -30.72 18.98
C ARG A 52 5.36 -30.87 17.72
N PHE A 53 6.33 -30.01 17.51
CA PHE A 53 7.08 -29.95 16.25
C PHE A 53 8.33 -30.84 16.25
N LYS A 54 8.99 -31.07 17.37
CA LYS A 54 10.16 -31.96 17.45
C LYS A 54 9.78 -33.44 17.58
N GLU A 55 8.76 -33.74 18.40
CA GLU A 55 8.37 -35.13 18.73
C GLU A 55 7.08 -35.56 18.02
N GLY A 56 6.35 -34.65 17.37
CA GLY A 56 5.07 -34.93 16.72
C GLY A 56 3.90 -35.13 17.69
N ARG A 57 4.08 -34.85 18.98
CA ARG A 57 3.06 -35.01 20.00
C ARG A 57 1.95 -33.98 19.85
N GLY A 58 0.68 -34.38 19.87
CA GLY A 58 -0.47 -33.51 19.71
C GLY A 58 -0.67 -32.97 18.28
N SER A 59 0.02 -33.58 17.30
CA SER A 59 -0.20 -33.27 15.88
C SER A 59 -1.46 -33.98 15.38
N ASP A 60 -2.31 -33.23 14.69
CA ASP A 60 -3.51 -33.76 14.00
C ASP A 60 -3.19 -34.36 12.63
N GLY A 61 -1.93 -34.56 12.33
CA GLY A 61 -1.46 -35.14 11.06
C GLY A 61 -1.52 -34.18 9.88
N ARG A 62 -2.02 -32.94 10.06
CA ARG A 62 -2.06 -31.92 9.03
C ARG A 62 -0.77 -31.13 8.97
N VAL A 63 -0.48 -30.58 7.80
CA VAL A 63 0.61 -29.62 7.64
C VAL A 63 0.19 -28.30 8.27
N THR A 64 1.06 -27.70 9.06
CA THR A 64 0.88 -26.35 9.59
C THR A 64 1.66 -25.37 8.71
N VAL A 65 1.02 -24.31 8.22
CA VAL A 65 1.66 -23.21 7.50
C VAL A 65 1.64 -22.00 8.41
N LEU A 66 2.82 -21.59 8.87
CA LEU A 66 3.03 -20.43 9.71
C LEU A 66 3.54 -19.27 8.84
N VAL A 67 2.75 -18.23 8.71
CA VAL A 67 3.14 -16.98 8.02
C VAL A 67 3.52 -15.95 9.08
N ILE A 68 4.73 -15.41 8.98
CA ILE A 68 5.25 -14.40 9.90
C ILE A 68 5.47 -13.12 9.10
N ASP A 69 4.65 -12.13 9.36
CA ASP A 69 4.79 -10.79 8.78
C ASP A 69 5.60 -9.88 9.72
N GLU A 70 6.37 -8.94 9.15
CA GLU A 70 7.28 -8.05 9.89
C GLU A 70 8.27 -8.84 10.79
N MET A 71 8.85 -9.88 10.21
CA MET A 71 9.76 -10.79 10.93
C MET A 71 11.01 -10.10 11.48
N ASP A 72 11.44 -9.02 10.88
CA ASP A 72 12.57 -8.19 11.31
C ASP A 72 12.36 -7.57 12.70
N LEU A 73 11.12 -7.35 13.12
CA LEU A 73 10.79 -6.89 14.48
C LEU A 73 10.95 -7.98 15.55
N LEU A 74 11.01 -9.24 15.14
CA LEU A 74 11.24 -10.37 16.03
C LEU A 74 12.72 -10.65 16.33
N VAL A 75 13.61 -9.91 15.67
CA VAL A 75 15.06 -10.04 15.88
C VAL A 75 15.44 -9.46 17.23
N THR A 76 15.74 -10.31 18.19
CA THR A 76 16.28 -9.95 19.51
C THR A 76 17.79 -10.12 19.54
N ARG A 77 18.46 -9.60 20.57
CA ARG A 77 19.91 -9.79 20.75
C ARG A 77 20.31 -11.28 20.80
N THR A 78 19.52 -12.12 21.45
CA THR A 78 19.77 -13.57 21.56
C THR A 78 19.24 -14.36 20.37
N GLN A 79 18.29 -13.83 19.63
CA GLN A 79 17.61 -14.44 18.49
C GLN A 79 17.06 -15.85 18.76
N GLN A 80 16.73 -16.16 20.02
CA GLN A 80 16.29 -17.50 20.41
C GLN A 80 14.94 -17.87 19.78
N LEU A 81 14.02 -16.92 19.67
CA LEU A 81 12.73 -17.13 19.02
C LEU A 81 12.91 -17.57 17.57
N LEU A 82 13.66 -16.81 16.79
CA LEU A 82 13.89 -17.11 15.38
C LEU A 82 14.65 -18.44 15.22
N TYR A 83 15.60 -18.69 16.10
CA TYR A 83 16.30 -19.97 16.12
C TYR A 83 15.31 -21.15 16.28
N ASN A 84 14.43 -21.12 17.27
CA ASN A 84 13.45 -22.17 17.51
C ASN A 84 12.48 -22.31 16.33
N LEU A 85 11.97 -21.17 15.81
CA LEU A 85 11.08 -21.17 14.66
C LEU A 85 11.71 -21.88 13.44
N PHE A 86 12.93 -21.54 13.07
CA PHE A 86 13.61 -22.16 11.93
C PHE A 86 14.22 -23.52 12.23
N ASP A 87 14.37 -23.90 13.49
CA ASP A 87 14.79 -25.25 13.90
C ASP A 87 13.64 -26.26 13.76
N TRP A 88 12.42 -25.89 14.14
CA TRP A 88 11.28 -26.81 14.11
C TRP A 88 11.05 -27.51 12.75
N PRO A 89 11.05 -26.82 11.60
CA PRO A 89 10.84 -27.48 10.31
C PRO A 89 11.91 -28.51 9.94
N THR A 90 13.09 -28.47 10.58
CA THR A 90 14.18 -29.41 10.30
C THR A 90 13.91 -30.82 10.85
N HIS A 91 12.98 -30.94 11.78
CA HIS A 91 12.65 -32.24 12.41
C HIS A 91 11.66 -33.04 11.54
N ARG A 92 11.89 -34.35 11.42
CA ARG A 92 11.06 -35.23 10.62
C ARG A 92 9.57 -35.26 11.02
N ALA A 93 9.30 -35.07 12.30
CA ALA A 93 7.96 -35.07 12.85
C ALA A 93 7.21 -33.74 12.62
N ALA A 94 7.93 -32.66 12.23
CA ALA A 94 7.44 -31.30 12.21
C ALA A 94 6.53 -31.08 11.04
N ARG A 95 5.64 -31.49 10.57
CA ARG A 95 4.78 -31.07 9.43
C ARG A 95 4.52 -29.57 9.42
N LEU A 96 5.59 -28.77 9.39
CA LEU A 96 5.57 -27.31 9.52
C LEU A 96 6.28 -26.67 8.32
N VAL A 97 5.63 -25.67 7.74
CA VAL A 97 6.20 -24.76 6.73
C VAL A 97 6.16 -23.36 7.30
N ILE A 98 7.27 -22.66 7.26
CA ILE A 98 7.37 -21.27 7.74
C ILE A 98 7.65 -20.35 6.56
N LEU A 99 6.84 -19.29 6.46
CA LEU A 99 6.99 -18.22 5.48
C LEU A 99 7.23 -16.91 6.24
N GLY A 100 8.48 -16.49 6.31
CA GLY A 100 8.85 -15.20 6.91
C GLY A 100 8.84 -14.08 5.89
N ILE A 101 8.15 -13.00 6.20
CA ILE A 101 8.11 -11.76 5.40
C ILE A 101 8.85 -10.69 6.20
N ALA A 102 9.84 -10.07 5.57
CA ALA A 102 10.62 -8.99 6.16
C ALA A 102 10.74 -7.83 5.21
N ASN A 103 10.80 -6.64 5.75
CA ASN A 103 10.88 -5.40 4.99
C ASN A 103 12.33 -4.97 4.72
N THR A 104 13.29 -5.47 5.51
CA THR A 104 14.70 -5.10 5.38
C THR A 104 15.48 -6.12 4.56
N LEU A 105 16.21 -5.65 3.54
CA LEU A 105 17.07 -6.49 2.69
C LEU A 105 18.29 -7.02 3.46
N ASP A 106 18.73 -6.32 4.49
CA ASP A 106 19.88 -6.65 5.34
C ASP A 106 19.54 -7.65 6.46
N LEU A 107 18.29 -8.10 6.57
CA LEU A 107 17.88 -9.05 7.60
C LEU A 107 18.82 -10.28 7.69
N PRO A 108 19.22 -10.94 6.58
CA PRO A 108 20.14 -12.07 6.67
C PRO A 108 21.48 -11.73 7.31
N GLU A 109 22.03 -10.53 7.06
CA GLU A 109 23.30 -10.09 7.63
C GLU A 109 23.21 -9.87 9.16
N ARG A 110 22.03 -9.54 9.64
CA ARG A 110 21.72 -9.36 11.06
C ARG A 110 21.43 -10.67 11.79
N LEU A 111 21.13 -11.74 11.07
CA LEU A 111 20.84 -13.05 11.65
C LEU A 111 22.13 -13.80 12.02
N LEU A 112 22.07 -14.52 13.13
CA LEU A 112 23.18 -15.35 13.57
C LEU A 112 23.41 -16.51 12.57
N PRO A 113 24.67 -16.94 12.35
CA PRO A 113 25.00 -18.02 11.39
C PRO A 113 24.22 -19.31 11.62
N LYS A 114 23.90 -19.63 12.87
CA LYS A 114 23.10 -20.80 13.26
C LYS A 114 21.64 -20.74 12.72
N ILE A 115 21.07 -19.53 12.51
CA ILE A 115 19.75 -19.34 11.95
C ILE A 115 19.84 -19.37 10.42
N LEU A 116 20.85 -18.72 9.86
CA LEU A 116 21.10 -18.70 8.42
C LEU A 116 21.27 -20.11 7.85
N SER A 117 21.97 -20.98 8.56
CA SER A 117 22.16 -22.38 8.12
C SER A 117 20.85 -23.16 8.04
N ARG A 118 19.83 -22.82 8.84
CA ARG A 118 18.49 -23.42 8.81
C ARG A 118 17.56 -22.79 7.79
N LEU A 119 17.67 -21.48 7.61
CA LEU A 119 16.93 -20.75 6.58
C LEU A 119 17.35 -21.23 5.17
N GLY A 120 18.61 -21.60 5.01
CA GLY A 120 19.17 -22.07 3.74
C GLY A 120 19.11 -21.00 2.66
N SER A 121 19.06 -21.44 1.40
CA SER A 121 18.96 -20.57 0.22
C SER A 121 17.52 -20.25 -0.20
N ASN A 122 16.53 -20.63 0.60
CA ASN A 122 15.12 -20.45 0.29
C ASN A 122 14.68 -18.99 0.53
N ARG A 123 15.19 -18.09 -0.30
CA ARG A 123 14.92 -16.67 -0.21
C ARG A 123 14.34 -16.17 -1.53
N VAL A 124 13.24 -15.42 -1.43
CA VAL A 124 12.61 -14.75 -2.56
C VAL A 124 12.66 -13.25 -2.33
N SER A 125 13.38 -12.52 -3.18
CA SER A 125 13.45 -11.06 -3.14
C SER A 125 12.42 -10.48 -4.10
N PHE A 126 11.54 -9.62 -3.58
CA PHE A 126 10.57 -8.88 -4.39
C PHE A 126 11.18 -7.55 -4.80
N GLN A 127 11.28 -7.33 -6.10
CA GLN A 127 11.74 -6.05 -6.65
C GLN A 127 10.62 -5.00 -6.60
N PRO A 128 10.99 -3.69 -6.56
CA PRO A 128 10.01 -2.62 -6.72
C PRO A 128 9.20 -2.79 -8.01
N TYR A 129 7.94 -2.40 -8.00
CA TYR A 129 7.08 -2.48 -9.18
C TYR A 129 7.51 -1.48 -10.25
N SER A 130 7.47 -1.90 -11.51
CA SER A 130 7.62 -1.01 -12.66
C SER A 130 6.41 -0.10 -12.84
N ALA A 131 6.55 0.97 -13.63
CA ALA A 131 5.45 1.89 -13.93
C ALA A 131 4.23 1.17 -14.55
N ASP A 132 4.47 0.21 -15.44
CA ASP A 132 3.42 -0.54 -16.11
C ASP A 132 2.69 -1.49 -15.15
N GLN A 133 3.43 -2.14 -14.25
CA GLN A 133 2.84 -2.99 -13.20
C GLN A 133 1.99 -2.16 -12.23
N LEU A 134 2.48 -0.99 -11.80
CA LEU A 134 1.71 -0.07 -10.95
C LEU A 134 0.44 0.39 -11.65
N MET A 135 0.52 0.73 -12.94
CA MET A 135 -0.66 1.11 -13.73
C MET A 135 -1.69 -0.02 -13.80
N GLN A 136 -1.27 -1.26 -14.01
CA GLN A 136 -2.16 -2.43 -14.02
C GLN A 136 -2.81 -2.64 -12.64
N ILE A 137 -2.05 -2.49 -11.54
CA ILE A 137 -2.58 -2.61 -10.17
C ILE A 137 -3.66 -1.56 -9.92
N VAL A 138 -3.41 -0.30 -10.28
CA VAL A 138 -4.38 0.79 -10.11
C VAL A 138 -5.62 0.53 -10.94
N LYS A 139 -5.48 0.19 -12.22
CA LYS A 139 -6.63 -0.12 -13.10
C LYS A 139 -7.46 -1.29 -12.56
N GLY A 140 -6.81 -2.37 -12.12
CA GLY A 140 -7.50 -3.52 -11.54
C GLY A 140 -8.25 -3.19 -10.24
N ARG A 141 -7.72 -2.28 -9.42
CA ARG A 141 -8.42 -1.80 -8.22
C ARG A 141 -9.62 -0.92 -8.56
N LEU A 142 -9.47 -0.01 -9.52
CA LEU A 142 -10.55 0.87 -9.96
C LEU A 142 -11.72 0.10 -10.59
N GLN A 143 -11.44 -0.93 -11.38
CA GLN A 143 -12.47 -1.81 -11.97
C GLN A 143 -13.26 -2.58 -10.90
N ASN A 144 -12.58 -3.04 -9.83
CA ASN A 144 -13.23 -3.79 -8.74
C ASN A 144 -14.05 -2.89 -7.79
N THR A 145 -13.86 -1.58 -7.82
CA THR A 145 -14.58 -0.62 -6.95
C THR A 145 -15.84 -0.09 -7.64
N GLY A 146 -15.90 -0.15 -8.99
CA GLY A 146 -17.07 0.18 -9.77
C GLY A 146 -18.14 -0.93 -9.65
N GLY A 147 -19.31 -0.63 -9.08
CA GLY A 147 -20.44 -1.57 -9.06
C GLY A 147 -20.86 -1.99 -10.48
N PRO A 148 -21.66 -3.06 -10.61
CA PRO A 148 -22.15 -3.52 -11.91
C PRO A 148 -22.95 -2.42 -12.60
N GLY A 149 -22.34 -1.78 -13.60
CA GLY A 149 -22.92 -0.66 -14.35
C GLY A 149 -22.03 0.57 -14.52
N LEU A 150 -20.95 0.75 -13.73
CA LEU A 150 -19.98 1.82 -13.94
C LEU A 150 -18.87 1.35 -14.91
N THR A 151 -19.13 1.46 -16.20
CA THR A 151 -18.15 1.15 -17.27
C THR A 151 -17.03 2.19 -17.40
N ASN A 152 -17.05 3.25 -16.60
CA ASN A 152 -16.14 4.38 -16.74
C ASN A 152 -15.35 4.63 -15.45
N SER A 153 -14.04 4.37 -15.50
CA SER A 153 -13.12 4.81 -14.47
C SER A 153 -13.27 6.33 -14.19
N PRO A 154 -13.33 6.76 -12.92
CA PRO A 154 -13.32 8.18 -12.58
C PRO A 154 -11.99 8.86 -12.89
N PHE A 155 -10.95 8.09 -13.23
CA PHE A 155 -9.62 8.58 -13.55
C PHE A 155 -9.38 8.62 -15.04
N GLU A 156 -8.76 9.69 -15.52
CA GLU A 156 -8.19 9.75 -16.84
C GLU A 156 -6.98 8.82 -16.95
N ASP A 157 -6.85 8.07 -18.06
CA ASP A 157 -5.74 7.12 -18.26
C ASP A 157 -4.35 7.82 -18.15
N THR A 158 -4.26 9.02 -18.63
CA THR A 158 -3.07 9.89 -18.55
C THR A 158 -2.70 10.23 -17.11
N ALA A 159 -3.70 10.48 -16.24
CA ALA A 159 -3.51 10.75 -14.82
C ALA A 159 -2.97 9.51 -14.08
N VAL A 160 -3.53 8.32 -14.35
CA VAL A 160 -3.03 7.05 -13.79
C VAL A 160 -1.61 6.76 -14.26
N GLN A 161 -1.32 6.99 -15.54
CA GLN A 161 0.01 6.80 -16.09
C GLN A 161 1.05 7.72 -15.45
N LEU A 162 0.70 9.00 -15.25
CA LEU A 162 1.57 9.95 -14.57
C LEU A 162 1.85 9.55 -13.13
N ALA A 163 0.80 9.18 -12.37
CA ALA A 163 0.93 8.71 -10.99
C ALA A 163 1.87 7.49 -10.90
N SER A 164 1.65 6.50 -11.76
CA SER A 164 2.44 5.27 -11.80
C SER A 164 3.91 5.54 -12.13
N ARG A 165 4.20 6.37 -13.13
CA ARG A 165 5.58 6.74 -13.50
C ARG A 165 6.30 7.49 -12.39
N LYS A 166 5.61 8.43 -11.73
CA LYS A 166 6.20 9.21 -10.64
C LYS A 166 6.52 8.35 -9.42
N VAL A 167 5.62 7.44 -9.03
CA VAL A 167 5.86 6.54 -7.90
C VAL A 167 6.92 5.48 -8.23
N ALA A 168 6.93 4.95 -9.46
CA ALA A 168 7.96 4.02 -9.91
C ALA A 168 9.38 4.62 -9.83
N ALA A 169 9.52 5.91 -10.19
CA ALA A 169 10.79 6.61 -10.14
C ALA A 169 11.32 6.85 -8.71
N VAL A 170 10.44 6.89 -7.70
CA VAL A 170 10.81 7.18 -6.30
C VAL A 170 10.96 5.91 -5.47
N SER A 171 9.98 5.01 -5.53
CA SER A 171 9.93 3.85 -4.62
C SER A 171 9.39 2.57 -5.24
N GLY A 172 8.63 2.64 -6.33
CA GLY A 172 7.96 1.48 -6.92
C GLY A 172 6.94 0.80 -5.99
N ASP A 173 6.38 1.51 -5.01
CA ASP A 173 5.45 0.97 -4.02
C ASP A 173 3.99 1.13 -4.47
N ALA A 174 3.28 0.00 -4.55
CA ALA A 174 1.87 -0.02 -4.91
C ALA A 174 0.95 0.70 -3.90
N ARG A 175 1.31 0.73 -2.62
CA ARG A 175 0.54 1.44 -1.58
C ARG A 175 0.59 2.95 -1.85
N ARG A 176 1.78 3.47 -2.16
CA ARG A 176 1.98 4.90 -2.45
C ARG A 176 1.24 5.37 -3.70
N VAL A 177 1.19 4.57 -4.75
CA VAL A 177 0.44 4.97 -5.95
C VAL A 177 -1.05 4.99 -5.70
N LEU A 178 -1.59 4.02 -4.93
CA LEU A 178 -3.00 4.01 -4.54
C LEU A 178 -3.36 5.18 -3.63
N GLU A 179 -2.49 5.55 -2.70
CA GLU A 179 -2.66 6.71 -1.84
C GLU A 179 -2.63 8.01 -2.64
N LEU A 180 -1.70 8.15 -3.59
CA LEU A 180 -1.64 9.27 -4.50
C LEU A 180 -2.93 9.41 -5.33
N CYS A 181 -3.44 8.30 -5.86
CA CYS A 181 -4.71 8.28 -6.57
C CYS A 181 -5.88 8.67 -5.66
N ARG A 182 -5.93 8.15 -4.42
CA ARG A 182 -6.95 8.52 -3.44
C ARG A 182 -6.93 10.04 -3.17
N ARG A 183 -5.74 10.58 -2.92
CA ARG A 183 -5.61 12.02 -2.68
C ARG A 183 -5.99 12.86 -3.90
N GLY A 184 -5.61 12.41 -5.10
CA GLY A 184 -6.04 13.02 -6.35
C GLY A 184 -7.56 13.04 -6.53
N ALA A 185 -8.24 11.96 -6.14
CA ALA A 185 -9.71 11.89 -6.17
C ALA A 185 -10.35 12.87 -5.18
N GLU A 186 -9.81 12.98 -3.94
CA GLU A 186 -10.29 13.94 -2.94
C GLU A 186 -10.16 15.39 -3.44
N LEU A 187 -9.04 15.74 -4.09
CA LEU A 187 -8.83 17.07 -4.67
C LEU A 187 -9.75 17.34 -5.85
N ALA A 188 -9.98 16.36 -6.72
CA ALA A 188 -10.93 16.47 -7.81
C ALA A 188 -12.35 16.71 -7.29
N GLU A 189 -12.78 15.97 -6.28
CA GLU A 189 -14.09 16.13 -5.63
C GLU A 189 -14.24 17.52 -5.01
N ALA A 190 -13.21 17.99 -4.30
CA ALA A 190 -13.20 19.34 -3.72
C ALA A 190 -13.30 20.43 -4.80
N ARG A 191 -12.62 20.23 -5.94
CA ARG A 191 -12.69 21.13 -7.10
C ARG A 191 -14.10 21.18 -7.69
N VAL A 192 -14.72 20.03 -7.90
CA VAL A 192 -16.09 19.94 -8.44
C VAL A 192 -17.09 20.62 -7.52
N ARG A 193 -17.04 20.33 -6.21
CA ARG A 193 -17.91 20.98 -5.21
C ARG A 193 -17.73 22.50 -5.17
N LYS A 194 -16.51 22.99 -5.38
CA LYS A 194 -16.24 24.42 -5.43
C LYS A 194 -16.87 25.05 -6.68
N GLN A 195 -16.74 24.40 -7.84
CA GLN A 195 -17.33 24.86 -9.09
C GLN A 195 -18.86 24.86 -9.03
N GLU A 196 -19.47 23.81 -8.43
CA GLU A 196 -20.92 23.75 -8.25
C GLU A 196 -21.43 24.92 -7.39
N LYS A 197 -20.76 25.22 -6.27
CA LYS A 197 -21.11 26.36 -5.42
C LYS A 197 -20.94 27.73 -6.11
N GLU A 198 -19.91 27.86 -6.93
CA GLU A 198 -19.71 29.08 -7.73
C GLU A 198 -20.83 29.24 -8.78
N LEU A 199 -21.21 28.17 -9.43
CA LEU A 199 -22.30 28.17 -10.42
C LEU A 199 -23.66 28.45 -9.79
N GLU A 200 -23.91 27.93 -8.58
CA GLU A 200 -25.13 28.24 -7.81
C GLU A 200 -25.19 29.72 -7.44
N ARG A 201 -24.09 30.30 -6.95
CA ARG A 201 -24.01 31.76 -6.64
C ARG A 201 -24.21 32.63 -7.86
N GLU A 202 -23.69 32.23 -9.02
CA GLU A 202 -23.91 32.95 -10.27
C GLU A 202 -25.36 32.89 -10.74
N LYS A 203 -26.06 31.78 -10.53
CA LYS A 203 -27.49 31.61 -10.82
C LYS A 203 -28.35 32.47 -9.90
N GLU A 204 -28.10 32.45 -8.60
CA GLU A 204 -28.79 33.27 -7.60
C GLU A 204 -28.57 34.77 -7.87
N GLY A 205 -27.36 35.15 -8.27
CA GLY A 205 -27.05 36.54 -8.65
C GLY A 205 -27.79 37.01 -9.93
N LYS A 206 -27.99 36.12 -10.89
CA LYS A 206 -28.75 36.40 -12.12
C LYS A 206 -30.26 36.44 -11.88
N GLU A 207 -30.83 35.59 -11.05
CA GLU A 207 -32.24 35.60 -10.67
C GLU A 207 -32.59 36.91 -9.90
N ASN A 208 -31.74 37.36 -9.00
CA ASN A 208 -31.91 38.63 -8.30
C ASN A 208 -31.79 39.85 -9.20
N MET A 209 -31.03 39.78 -10.30
CA MET A 209 -30.97 40.87 -11.29
C MET A 209 -32.19 40.87 -12.22
N LEU A 210 -32.80 39.73 -12.53
CA LEU A 210 -33.98 39.66 -13.41
C LEU A 210 -35.27 40.07 -12.70
N SER A 211 -35.33 39.93 -11.37
CA SER A 211 -36.51 40.38 -10.60
C SER A 211 -36.60 41.89 -10.41
N GLY A 212 -35.60 42.67 -10.86
CA GLY A 212 -35.51 44.12 -10.69
C GLY A 212 -35.82 45.00 -11.91
N GLN A 213 -36.08 44.43 -13.10
CA GLN A 213 -36.42 45.24 -14.29
C GLN A 213 -37.55 44.65 -15.09
N GLY A 214 -38.64 45.42 -15.17
CA GLY A 214 -39.84 45.14 -15.93
C GLY A 214 -39.61 44.99 -17.45
N ALA A 215 -40.49 44.24 -18.05
CA ALA A 215 -40.60 43.79 -19.42
C ALA A 215 -40.27 44.80 -20.51
N MET A 216 -39.61 44.32 -21.56
CA MET A 216 -39.94 44.62 -22.97
C MET A 216 -39.42 43.52 -23.90
N PRO A 217 -40.20 43.09 -24.91
CA PRO A 217 -39.81 42.06 -25.87
C PRO A 217 -39.25 42.67 -27.14
N SER A 218 -38.25 42.06 -27.75
CA SER A 218 -38.01 42.20 -29.18
C SER A 218 -37.28 41.02 -29.77
N THR A 219 -37.98 40.39 -30.65
CA THR A 219 -37.57 39.55 -31.75
C THR A 219 -36.40 40.08 -32.53
N PHE A 220 -35.39 39.23 -32.80
CA PHE A 220 -34.66 39.28 -34.06
C PHE A 220 -34.09 37.91 -34.45
N PHE A 221 -34.41 37.50 -35.64
CA PHE A 221 -33.89 36.37 -36.42
C PHE A 221 -32.42 36.62 -36.79
N GLY A 222 -31.64 35.52 -36.88
CA GLY A 222 -30.33 35.59 -37.48
C GLY A 222 -29.59 34.25 -37.47
N THR A 223 -29.74 33.54 -38.57
CA THR A 223 -29.00 32.33 -38.99
C THR A 223 -27.50 32.59 -39.10
N ALA A 224 -26.68 31.67 -38.67
CA ALA A 224 -25.49 31.23 -39.37
C ALA A 224 -24.89 29.98 -38.68
N ALA A 225 -25.01 28.86 -39.39
CA ALA A 225 -24.27 27.64 -39.10
C ALA A 225 -22.82 27.82 -39.49
N THR A 226 -21.94 27.64 -38.53
CA THR A 226 -20.52 27.34 -38.79
C THR A 226 -20.17 26.14 -37.97
N SER A 227 -19.90 25.02 -38.65
CA SER A 227 -19.40 23.77 -38.10
C SER A 227 -17.97 23.97 -37.60
N ALA A 228 -17.85 24.31 -36.33
CA ALA A 228 -16.59 24.23 -35.61
C ALA A 228 -16.58 22.90 -34.84
N ALA A 229 -15.53 22.09 -35.03
CA ALA A 229 -15.29 20.85 -34.35
C ALA A 229 -15.58 21.01 -32.85
N ARG A 230 -16.53 20.23 -32.34
CA ARG A 230 -16.82 20.17 -30.91
C ARG A 230 -15.55 19.73 -30.20
N PRO A 231 -14.97 20.54 -29.31
CA PRO A 231 -13.94 20.04 -28.40
C PRO A 231 -14.60 18.91 -27.59
N GLU A 232 -13.96 17.75 -27.51
CA GLU A 232 -14.39 16.65 -26.66
C GLU A 232 -14.73 17.21 -25.29
N LYS A 233 -16.00 17.09 -24.90
CA LYS A 233 -16.47 17.50 -23.57
C LYS A 233 -15.69 16.69 -22.54
N LYS A 234 -14.60 17.24 -22.00
CA LYS A 234 -13.97 16.74 -20.79
C LYS A 234 -15.06 16.56 -19.75
N ARG A 235 -15.16 15.35 -19.24
CA ARG A 235 -16.16 15.02 -18.21
C ARG A 235 -15.85 15.89 -16.98
N PRO A 236 -16.79 16.68 -16.45
CA PRO A 236 -16.52 17.62 -15.36
C PRO A 236 -16.11 16.91 -14.05
N ASN A 237 -16.36 15.60 -13.91
CA ASN A 237 -16.18 14.85 -12.67
C ASN A 237 -14.99 13.85 -12.69
N GLY A 238 -14.10 13.91 -13.68
CA GLY A 238 -12.93 13.04 -13.76
C GLY A 238 -11.72 13.62 -13.01
N VAL A 239 -10.86 12.72 -12.50
CA VAL A 239 -9.56 13.06 -11.93
C VAL A 239 -8.58 13.34 -13.07
N ASP A 240 -8.15 14.59 -13.17
CA ASP A 240 -7.23 15.09 -14.19
C ASP A 240 -5.77 14.96 -13.74
N ILE A 241 -4.86 15.15 -14.70
CA ILE A 241 -3.41 15.25 -14.46
C ILE A 241 -3.08 16.32 -13.40
N LYS A 242 -3.80 17.45 -13.40
CA LYS A 242 -3.59 18.56 -12.46
C LYS A 242 -3.87 18.14 -11.01
N ASP A 243 -4.90 17.33 -10.79
CA ASP A 243 -5.27 16.84 -9.47
C ASP A 243 -4.19 15.87 -8.93
N ILE A 244 -3.64 15.01 -9.80
CA ILE A 244 -2.52 14.13 -9.44
C ILE A 244 -1.24 14.92 -9.16
N GLN A 245 -0.96 15.98 -9.93
CA GLN A 245 0.20 16.82 -9.66
C GLN A 245 0.06 17.59 -8.35
N ALA A 246 -1.14 18.10 -8.03
CA ALA A 246 -1.42 18.76 -6.77
C ALA A 246 -1.29 17.78 -5.59
N ALA A 247 -1.88 16.59 -5.69
CA ALA A 247 -1.75 15.52 -4.72
C ALA A 247 -0.29 15.12 -4.51
N GLN A 248 0.47 15.00 -5.59
CA GLN A 248 1.89 14.71 -5.53
C GLN A 248 2.66 15.78 -4.76
N ARG A 249 2.41 17.06 -5.04
CA ARG A 249 3.06 18.16 -4.29
C ARG A 249 2.77 18.06 -2.81
N GLU A 250 1.52 17.86 -2.42
CA GLU A 250 1.13 17.73 -1.01
C GLU A 250 1.79 16.51 -0.33
N MET A 251 1.85 15.36 -1.00
CA MET A 251 2.40 14.14 -0.43
C MET A 251 3.93 14.13 -0.34
N PHE A 252 4.60 14.77 -1.30
CA PHE A 252 6.07 14.78 -1.38
C PHE A 252 6.70 16.09 -0.85
N GLN A 253 5.90 17.11 -0.55
CA GLN A 253 6.35 18.28 0.20
C GLN A 253 6.46 17.92 1.67
N THR A 254 7.55 17.22 2.02
CA THR A 254 7.90 17.04 3.43
C THR A 254 8.33 18.41 4.02
N PRO A 255 8.20 18.61 5.35
CA PRO A 255 8.73 19.83 6.01
C PRO A 255 10.19 20.11 5.65
N HIS A 256 10.98 19.08 5.39
CA HIS A 256 12.36 19.21 4.94
C HIS A 256 12.50 19.83 3.54
N MET A 257 11.55 19.57 2.62
CA MET A 257 11.56 20.20 1.31
C MET A 257 11.28 21.71 1.41
N HIS A 258 10.35 22.12 2.27
CA HIS A 258 10.11 23.54 2.53
C HIS A 258 11.35 24.23 3.14
N LEU A 259 12.07 23.53 4.04
CA LEU A 259 13.34 24.04 4.57
C LEU A 259 14.41 24.15 3.47
N LEU A 260 14.49 23.19 2.56
CA LEU A 260 15.42 23.23 1.43
C LEU A 260 15.05 24.31 0.40
N GLU A 261 13.75 24.54 0.16
CA GLU A 261 13.27 25.61 -0.70
C GLU A 261 13.52 27.01 -0.09
N ALA A 262 13.39 27.12 1.24
CA ALA A 262 13.67 28.34 1.98
C ALA A 262 15.18 28.58 2.21
N ALA A 263 16.00 27.54 2.08
CA ALA A 263 17.44 27.61 2.31
C ALA A 263 18.14 28.50 1.28
N SER A 264 19.11 29.28 1.74
CA SER A 264 19.96 30.13 0.91
C SER A 264 20.77 29.29 -0.10
N ARG A 265 21.26 29.94 -1.15
CA ARG A 265 22.09 29.27 -2.15
C ARG A 265 23.32 28.59 -1.56
N HIS A 266 23.93 29.20 -0.55
CA HIS A 266 25.13 28.67 0.12
C HIS A 266 24.80 27.43 0.95
N GLU A 267 23.70 27.42 1.67
CA GLU A 267 23.22 26.28 2.44
C GLU A 267 22.89 25.09 1.53
N ARG A 268 22.24 25.33 0.38
CA ARG A 268 21.98 24.26 -0.62
C ARG A 268 23.27 23.66 -1.17
N ILE A 269 24.29 24.47 -1.48
CA ILE A 269 25.58 24.01 -1.94
C ILE A 269 26.28 23.17 -0.86
N PHE A 270 26.25 23.64 0.40
CA PHE A 270 26.80 22.92 1.52
C PHE A 270 26.14 21.57 1.73
N LEU A 271 24.80 21.51 1.72
CA LEU A 271 24.04 20.26 1.84
C LEU A 271 24.32 19.30 0.68
N ALA A 272 24.43 19.82 -0.55
CA ALA A 272 24.78 19.01 -1.72
C ALA A 272 26.19 18.41 -1.56
N ALA A 273 27.17 19.18 -1.11
CA ALA A 273 28.53 18.69 -0.85
C ALA A 273 28.55 17.63 0.24
N LEU A 274 27.77 17.82 1.32
CA LEU A 274 27.65 16.85 2.42
C LEU A 274 27.06 15.52 1.92
N VAL A 275 26.00 15.55 1.10
CA VAL A 275 25.39 14.35 0.52
C VAL A 275 26.36 13.64 -0.43
N MET A 276 27.16 14.38 -1.20
CA MET A 276 28.17 13.80 -2.06
C MET A 276 29.27 13.08 -1.27
N GLU A 277 29.69 13.64 -0.13
CA GLU A 277 30.70 13.03 0.73
C GLU A 277 30.17 11.78 1.45
N LEU A 278 28.92 11.83 1.95
CA LEU A 278 28.25 10.67 2.57
C LEU A 278 28.02 9.50 1.61
N ARG A 279 27.97 9.75 0.29
CA ARG A 279 27.85 8.69 -0.72
C ARG A 279 29.21 8.09 -1.13
N ARG A 280 30.32 8.73 -0.77
CA ARG A 280 31.67 8.24 -1.03
C ARG A 280 32.20 7.30 0.05
N THR A 281 31.63 7.38 1.26
CA THR A 281 31.86 6.45 2.38
C THR A 281 30.89 5.28 2.31
#